data_5119084217404dead94d1d2a47a12a63
#
_entry.id   5119084217404dead94d1d2a47a12a63
#
_cell.length_a   1.000
_cell.length_b   1.000
_cell.length_c   1.000
_cell.angle_alpha   90.00
_cell.angle_beta   90.00
_cell.angle_gamma   90.00
#
_symmetry.space_group_name_H-M   'P 1'
#
loop_
_entity.id
_entity.type
_entity.pdbx_description
1 polymer ?
#
loop_
_entity_poly.entity_id
_entity_poly.type
_entity_poly.pdbx_seq_one_letter_code
_entity_poly.pdbx_strand_id
1 'polypeptide(L)'
;MICRNLQRFAAVRTLVLAALLATGLLGSTPIPLLAQASGTWTNTGSPNTARTAHTATLLGTGQVLIAGGSSSAGLLASAELYNPVTGKWTVTGSMATSRNSHTATPLPNGEVLVAGGNTAANSTATAELYNPSTGTWKTTGSMTVPRVLHGATLLPNGQVLVAGGTDATTDAELYDPSKGTWTTTGSLPNFHLVALAMLQNGRALAVDESDSSYTPGQLYDSSRRQWTPTTQMYYSHASVSTALLTNGNLLVYGNKFSCYAAEFYNPSANTWARTQRQCSNAISYGPLTLLGTGKVLLAGNAIMYGGKSFPTTNCALYDPSTNSWTLTGSLKQAAHHTLTRLLNGQVLAVGTDAELYTP
;
A
#
# COMPACT_ATOMS: atom_id res chain seq x y z
N MET A 1 -40.86 13.54 -32.39
CA MET A 1 -41.78 12.52 -31.92
C MET A 1 -41.06 11.60 -30.92
N ILE A 2 -40.46 12.19 -29.87
CA ILE A 2 -39.84 11.45 -28.76
C ILE A 2 -39.97 12.36 -27.54
N CYS A 3 -41.11 12.23 -26.86
CA CYS A 3 -41.31 12.84 -25.52
C CYS A 3 -42.61 12.38 -24.90
N ARG A 4 -42.70 11.12 -24.52
CA ARG A 4 -43.82 10.56 -23.69
C ARG A 4 -43.43 9.17 -23.21
N ASN A 5 -42.57 9.05 -22.21
CA ASN A 5 -42.41 7.81 -21.43
C ASN A 5 -41.61 8.02 -20.10
N LEU A 6 -41.81 9.14 -19.44
CA LEU A 6 -41.15 9.42 -18.14
C LEU A 6 -42.10 9.53 -16.94
N GLN A 7 -43.35 9.11 -17.08
CA GLN A 7 -44.35 9.18 -15.97
C GLN A 7 -44.93 7.84 -15.50
N ARG A 8 -44.32 6.71 -15.83
CA ARG A 8 -44.81 5.40 -15.37
C ARG A 8 -43.93 4.68 -14.34
N PHE A 9 -42.87 5.26 -13.85
CA PHE A 9 -42.01 4.64 -12.83
C PHE A 9 -42.18 5.17 -11.40
N ALA A 10 -43.06 6.14 -11.16
CA ALA A 10 -43.29 6.70 -9.82
C ALA A 10 -44.47 6.06 -9.05
N ALA A 11 -45.26 5.18 -9.70
CA ALA A 11 -46.49 4.62 -9.08
C ALA A 11 -46.35 3.18 -8.55
N VAL A 12 -45.19 2.54 -8.68
CA VAL A 12 -45.00 1.15 -8.21
C VAL A 12 -44.29 1.07 -6.84
N ARG A 13 -43.83 2.18 -6.28
CA ARG A 13 -43.12 2.20 -4.96
C ARG A 13 -44.04 2.36 -3.73
N THR A 14 -45.34 2.64 -3.90
CA THR A 14 -46.25 2.91 -2.77
C THR A 14 -47.25 1.81 -2.48
N LEU A 15 -47.25 0.71 -3.21
CA LEU A 15 -48.25 -0.37 -3.05
C LEU A 15 -47.68 -1.71 -2.54
N VAL A 16 -46.43 -1.80 -2.16
CA VAL A 16 -45.82 -3.01 -1.57
C VAL A 16 -45.65 -2.92 -0.03
N LEU A 17 -45.98 -1.79 0.59
CA LEU A 17 -45.84 -1.61 2.05
C LEU A 17 -47.11 -1.77 2.87
N ALA A 18 -48.25 -2.15 2.28
CA ALA A 18 -49.52 -2.24 2.98
C ALA A 18 -50.16 -3.64 3.02
N ALA A 19 -49.47 -4.69 2.57
CA ALA A 19 -50.06 -6.05 2.50
C ALA A 19 -49.35 -7.13 3.34
N LEU A 20 -48.53 -6.74 4.37
CA LEU A 20 -47.82 -7.71 5.24
C LEU A 20 -48.07 -7.50 6.74
N LEU A 21 -49.33 -7.11 7.10
CA LEU A 21 -49.75 -6.96 8.50
C LEU A 21 -50.94 -7.85 8.84
N ALA A 22 -50.98 -9.09 8.37
CA ALA A 22 -51.92 -10.09 8.90
C ALA A 22 -51.52 -11.50 8.45
N THR A 23 -50.58 -12.13 9.15
CA THR A 23 -50.64 -13.55 9.56
C THR A 23 -49.44 -13.83 10.47
N GLY A 24 -49.73 -14.24 11.67
CA GLY A 24 -48.76 -14.41 12.73
C GLY A 24 -47.83 -15.62 12.58
N LEU A 25 -46.78 -15.58 13.38
CA LEU A 25 -45.90 -16.65 13.85
C LEU A 25 -45.23 -17.51 12.77
N LEU A 26 -44.15 -16.94 12.20
CA LEU A 26 -42.97 -17.73 11.87
C LEU A 26 -41.79 -17.04 12.52
N GLY A 27 -41.07 -17.77 13.40
CA GLY A 27 -39.94 -17.26 14.14
C GLY A 27 -38.94 -16.64 13.18
N SER A 28 -38.81 -15.31 13.24
CA SER A 28 -37.69 -14.58 12.64
C SER A 28 -36.46 -14.97 13.44
N THR A 29 -35.70 -15.93 12.94
CA THR A 29 -34.29 -15.99 13.32
C THR A 29 -33.70 -14.61 13.02
N PRO A 30 -33.17 -13.87 14.00
CA PRO A 30 -32.53 -12.63 13.71
C PRO A 30 -31.41 -12.97 12.71
N ILE A 31 -31.44 -12.34 11.51
CA ILE A 31 -30.28 -12.32 10.65
C ILE A 31 -29.19 -11.76 11.55
N PRO A 32 -28.09 -12.50 11.83
CA PRO A 32 -27.05 -11.95 12.66
C PRO A 32 -26.59 -10.67 11.97
N LEU A 33 -26.84 -9.54 12.62
CA LEU A 33 -26.20 -8.28 12.28
C LEU A 33 -24.71 -8.62 12.34
N LEU A 34 -24.06 -8.74 11.17
CA LEU A 34 -22.63 -9.01 11.11
C LEU A 34 -22.01 -7.98 12.03
N ALA A 35 -21.49 -8.45 13.16
CA ALA A 35 -20.82 -7.60 14.13
C ALA A 35 -19.75 -6.85 13.37
N GLN A 36 -19.92 -5.54 13.24
CA GLN A 36 -18.94 -4.67 12.63
C GLN A 36 -17.65 -4.90 13.41
N ALA A 37 -16.60 -5.39 12.75
CA ALA A 37 -15.32 -5.57 13.39
C ALA A 37 -14.92 -4.24 14.04
N SER A 38 -14.62 -4.27 15.32
CA SER A 38 -14.56 -3.11 16.22
C SER A 38 -13.28 -2.30 16.06
N GLY A 39 -12.97 -1.87 14.84
CA GLY A 39 -11.85 -0.94 14.64
C GLY A 39 -12.37 0.47 14.42
N THR A 40 -11.73 1.44 15.03
CA THR A 40 -12.15 2.85 14.96
C THR A 40 -11.02 3.74 14.48
N TRP A 41 -11.39 4.77 13.69
CA TRP A 41 -10.49 5.84 13.26
C TRP A 41 -10.71 7.07 14.13
N THR A 42 -9.61 7.66 14.57
CA THR A 42 -9.60 8.91 15.34
C THR A 42 -8.61 9.88 14.72
N ASN A 43 -8.95 11.18 14.69
CA ASN A 43 -7.98 12.18 14.26
C ASN A 43 -6.79 12.23 15.20
N THR A 44 -5.62 12.48 14.64
CA THR A 44 -4.42 12.86 15.37
C THR A 44 -3.89 14.18 14.81
N GLY A 45 -2.77 14.68 15.33
CA GLY A 45 -2.16 15.89 14.76
C GLY A 45 -1.87 15.71 13.26
N SER A 46 -2.18 16.73 12.46
CA SER A 46 -1.88 16.74 11.02
C SER A 46 -0.43 17.16 10.76
N PRO A 47 0.19 16.69 9.67
CA PRO A 47 1.50 17.18 9.23
C PRO A 47 1.50 18.71 9.06
N ASN A 48 2.63 19.37 9.34
CA ASN A 48 2.76 20.82 9.11
C ASN A 48 2.60 21.17 7.62
N THR A 49 2.96 20.25 6.73
CA THR A 49 2.76 20.39 5.29
C THR A 49 1.94 19.21 4.77
N ALA A 50 0.73 19.48 4.29
CA ALA A 50 -0.11 18.50 3.62
C ALA A 50 0.61 17.96 2.36
N ARG A 51 0.66 16.64 2.19
CA ARG A 51 1.44 15.99 1.14
C ARG A 51 0.82 14.71 0.61
N THR A 52 1.07 14.42 -0.65
CA THR A 52 0.72 13.16 -1.32
C THR A 52 1.96 12.55 -1.95
N ALA A 53 1.91 11.26 -2.33
CA ALA A 53 3.04 10.55 -2.95
C ALA A 53 4.36 10.67 -2.16
N HIS A 54 4.26 10.83 -0.84
CA HIS A 54 5.36 10.79 0.11
C HIS A 54 5.63 9.36 0.59
N THR A 55 6.72 9.16 1.30
CA THR A 55 6.96 7.91 2.05
C THR A 55 6.74 8.11 3.53
N ALA A 56 6.27 7.06 4.23
CA ALA A 56 6.15 7.02 5.68
C ALA A 56 6.90 5.79 6.22
N THR A 57 7.82 6.01 7.16
CA THR A 57 8.74 4.98 7.66
C THR A 57 8.73 4.99 9.18
N LEU A 58 8.40 3.85 9.79
CA LEU A 58 8.57 3.65 11.24
C LEU A 58 10.06 3.54 11.56
N LEU A 59 10.54 4.42 12.44
CA LEU A 59 11.91 4.45 12.89
C LEU A 59 12.11 3.56 14.14
N GLY A 60 13.34 3.16 14.40
CA GLY A 60 13.70 2.43 15.62
C GLY A 60 13.39 3.18 16.92
N THR A 61 13.23 4.52 16.86
CA THR A 61 12.77 5.37 17.97
C THR A 61 11.27 5.25 18.27
N GLY A 62 10.50 4.57 17.42
CA GLY A 62 9.05 4.50 17.48
C GLY A 62 8.32 5.69 16.84
N GLN A 63 9.04 6.71 16.38
CA GLN A 63 8.48 7.81 15.58
C GLN A 63 8.27 7.38 14.13
N VAL A 64 7.41 8.08 13.41
CA VAL A 64 7.23 7.87 11.96
C VAL A 64 7.81 9.05 11.21
N LEU A 65 8.77 8.78 10.32
CA LEU A 65 9.32 9.75 9.38
C LEU A 65 8.43 9.81 8.15
N ILE A 66 7.94 11.00 7.79
CA ILE A 66 7.41 11.26 6.44
C ILE A 66 8.41 12.11 5.68
N ALA A 67 8.65 11.78 4.41
CA ALA A 67 9.66 12.47 3.60
C ALA A 67 9.16 12.71 2.18
N GLY A 68 9.48 13.90 1.64
CA GLY A 68 9.17 14.29 0.29
C GLY A 68 7.67 14.35 -0.01
N GLY A 69 7.31 13.99 -1.23
CA GLY A 69 5.95 14.06 -1.74
C GLY A 69 5.67 15.35 -2.50
N SER A 70 4.39 15.61 -2.74
CA SER A 70 3.88 16.79 -3.41
C SER A 70 2.87 17.51 -2.54
N SER A 71 2.91 18.84 -2.55
CA SER A 71 1.90 19.73 -1.96
C SER A 71 1.28 20.62 -3.05
N SER A 72 0.35 21.50 -2.67
CA SER A 72 -0.17 22.54 -3.56
C SER A 72 0.90 23.52 -4.07
N ALA A 73 2.03 23.63 -3.36
CA ALA A 73 3.17 24.47 -3.76
C ALA A 73 4.19 23.74 -4.64
N GLY A 74 4.04 22.44 -4.89
CA GLY A 74 4.95 21.62 -5.70
C GLY A 74 5.62 20.50 -4.94
N LEU A 75 6.74 20.01 -5.48
CA LEU A 75 7.52 18.90 -4.91
C LEU A 75 8.22 19.33 -3.61
N LEU A 76 8.25 18.40 -2.66
CA LEU A 76 8.81 18.63 -1.33
C LEU A 76 10.17 17.93 -1.16
N ALA A 77 11.12 18.65 -0.57
CA ALA A 77 12.32 18.09 0.02
C ALA A 77 12.15 17.91 1.55
N SER A 78 11.14 18.56 2.14
CA SER A 78 10.93 18.57 3.58
C SER A 78 10.56 17.21 4.12
N ALA A 79 10.93 16.96 5.38
CA ALA A 79 10.55 15.78 6.13
C ALA A 79 10.04 16.17 7.53
N GLU A 80 9.19 15.33 8.09
CA GLU A 80 8.57 15.54 9.39
C GLU A 80 8.54 14.24 10.19
N LEU A 81 8.59 14.34 11.49
CA LEU A 81 8.51 13.23 12.44
C LEU A 81 7.18 13.29 13.20
N TYR A 82 6.43 12.20 13.16
CA TYR A 82 5.27 11.99 14.00
C TYR A 82 5.67 11.28 15.30
N ASN A 83 5.27 11.85 16.43
CA ASN A 83 5.43 11.21 17.73
C ASN A 83 4.09 10.57 18.17
N PRO A 84 3.98 9.23 18.20
CA PRO A 84 2.73 8.55 18.51
C PRO A 84 2.29 8.69 19.97
N VAL A 85 3.19 9.08 20.89
CA VAL A 85 2.85 9.30 22.30
C VAL A 85 2.15 10.63 22.49
N THR A 86 2.57 11.67 21.76
CA THR A 86 2.02 13.03 21.90
C THR A 86 1.02 13.39 20.81
N GLY A 87 0.95 12.59 19.73
CA GLY A 87 0.14 12.89 18.54
C GLY A 87 0.62 14.10 17.75
N LYS A 88 1.87 14.56 17.94
CA LYS A 88 2.41 15.78 17.34
C LYS A 88 3.41 15.50 16.24
N TRP A 89 3.47 16.45 15.30
CA TRP A 89 4.45 16.49 14.22
C TRP A 89 5.54 17.53 14.51
N THR A 90 6.77 17.20 14.16
CA THR A 90 7.91 18.11 14.24
C THR A 90 8.68 18.08 12.93
N VAL A 91 9.06 19.24 12.43
CA VAL A 91 9.93 19.35 11.25
C VAL A 91 11.30 18.79 11.60
N THR A 92 11.90 18.03 10.68
CA THR A 92 13.28 17.56 10.75
C THR A 92 14.09 18.06 9.56
N GLY A 93 15.32 17.62 9.38
CA GLY A 93 16.16 18.01 8.24
C GLY A 93 15.45 17.72 6.90
N SER A 94 15.79 18.49 5.87
CA SER A 94 15.27 18.29 4.51
C SER A 94 16.28 17.55 3.65
N MET A 95 15.77 16.76 2.69
CA MET A 95 16.58 16.20 1.60
C MET A 95 17.23 17.31 0.76
N ALA A 96 18.35 17.02 0.12
CA ALA A 96 18.97 17.92 -0.85
C ALA A 96 18.10 18.08 -2.12
N THR A 97 17.33 17.04 -2.47
CA THR A 97 16.52 17.02 -3.69
C THR A 97 15.04 16.81 -3.35
N SER A 98 14.18 17.73 -3.79
CA SER A 98 12.73 17.55 -3.71
C SER A 98 12.28 16.42 -4.62
N ARG A 99 11.47 15.49 -4.09
CA ARG A 99 11.04 14.29 -4.81
C ARG A 99 9.71 13.73 -4.33
N ASN A 100 8.97 13.10 -5.25
CA ASN A 100 7.81 12.28 -4.93
C ASN A 100 7.94 10.88 -5.56
N SER A 101 7.05 9.95 -5.21
CA SER A 101 7.01 8.59 -5.79
C SER A 101 8.37 7.87 -5.75
N HIS A 102 9.17 8.19 -4.73
CA HIS A 102 10.42 7.55 -4.38
C HIS A 102 10.18 6.39 -3.40
N THR A 103 11.20 5.61 -3.13
CA THR A 103 11.16 4.59 -2.07
C THR A 103 11.91 5.05 -0.83
N ALA A 104 11.49 4.57 0.35
CA ALA A 104 12.18 4.74 1.62
C ALA A 104 12.33 3.38 2.31
N THR A 105 13.56 2.97 2.57
CA THR A 105 13.88 1.67 3.14
C THR A 105 14.68 1.85 4.43
N PRO A 106 14.15 1.39 5.60
CA PRO A 106 14.93 1.38 6.84
C PRO A 106 16.10 0.40 6.72
N LEU A 107 17.27 0.83 7.15
CA LEU A 107 18.52 0.08 7.10
C LEU A 107 18.85 -0.54 8.48
N PRO A 108 19.67 -1.60 8.53
CA PRO A 108 20.04 -2.25 9.80
C PRO A 108 20.79 -1.33 10.78
N ASN A 109 21.47 -0.29 10.27
CA ASN A 109 22.15 0.71 11.10
C ASN A 109 21.22 1.79 11.67
N GLY A 110 19.90 1.70 11.40
CA GLY A 110 18.87 2.65 11.82
C GLY A 110 18.68 3.86 10.91
N GLU A 111 19.52 4.07 9.90
CA GLU A 111 19.29 5.09 8.87
C GLU A 111 18.14 4.69 7.94
N VAL A 112 17.59 5.65 7.19
CA VAL A 112 16.59 5.39 6.15
C VAL A 112 17.16 5.78 4.79
N LEU A 113 17.23 4.83 3.88
CA LEU A 113 17.60 5.08 2.48
C LEU A 113 16.38 5.59 1.71
N VAL A 114 16.48 6.77 1.12
CA VAL A 114 15.55 7.29 0.13
C VAL A 114 16.21 7.20 -1.24
N ALA A 115 15.54 6.62 -2.22
CA ALA A 115 16.10 6.41 -3.55
C ALA A 115 15.11 6.73 -4.66
N GLY A 116 15.59 7.33 -5.74
CA GLY A 116 14.83 7.63 -6.93
C GLY A 116 13.71 8.65 -6.72
N GLY A 117 12.65 8.50 -7.50
CA GLY A 117 11.47 9.37 -7.53
C GLY A 117 11.51 10.40 -8.64
N ASN A 118 10.44 11.17 -8.75
CA ASN A 118 10.32 12.33 -9.63
C ASN A 118 10.85 13.58 -8.95
N THR A 119 11.60 14.37 -9.69
CA THR A 119 12.05 15.72 -9.32
C THR A 119 11.42 16.75 -10.24
N ALA A 120 11.73 18.04 -10.05
CA ALA A 120 11.24 19.08 -10.95
C ALA A 120 11.76 18.93 -12.39
N ALA A 121 12.89 18.24 -12.58
CA ALA A 121 13.45 18.03 -13.91
C ALA A 121 12.92 16.76 -14.59
N ASN A 122 12.92 15.63 -13.90
CA ASN A 122 12.48 14.31 -14.39
C ASN A 122 12.67 13.27 -13.26
N SER A 123 12.55 11.98 -13.61
CA SER A 123 12.98 10.87 -12.73
C SER A 123 14.46 11.00 -12.36
N THR A 124 14.82 10.55 -11.17
CA THR A 124 16.18 10.65 -10.66
C THR A 124 16.76 9.30 -10.26
N ALA A 125 18.10 9.17 -10.40
CA ALA A 125 18.88 8.05 -9.87
C ALA A 125 19.44 8.34 -8.48
N THR A 126 19.36 9.58 -8.00
CA THR A 126 20.00 9.98 -6.74
C THR A 126 19.38 9.33 -5.52
N ALA A 127 20.20 9.08 -4.50
CA ALA A 127 19.76 8.55 -3.23
C ALA A 127 20.34 9.34 -2.06
N GLU A 128 19.60 9.37 -0.95
CA GLU A 128 19.93 10.09 0.27
C GLU A 128 19.66 9.21 1.50
N LEU A 129 20.44 9.41 2.55
CA LEU A 129 20.32 8.72 3.82
C LEU A 129 19.84 9.70 4.89
N TYR A 130 18.78 9.36 5.59
CA TYR A 130 18.33 10.05 6.79
C TYR A 130 18.92 9.39 8.04
N ASN A 131 19.53 10.18 8.90
CA ASN A 131 19.98 9.73 10.21
C ASN A 131 19.01 10.20 11.30
N PRO A 132 18.25 9.28 11.94
CA PRO A 132 17.27 9.65 12.96
C PRO A 132 17.88 10.23 14.24
N SER A 133 19.14 9.90 14.54
CA SER A 133 19.81 10.40 15.77
C SER A 133 20.19 11.87 15.69
N THR A 134 20.47 12.38 14.49
CA THR A 134 20.86 13.76 14.25
C THR A 134 19.76 14.59 13.57
N GLY A 135 18.76 13.92 12.98
CA GLY A 135 17.73 14.56 12.17
C GLY A 135 18.24 15.11 10.84
N THR A 136 19.38 14.60 10.33
CA THR A 136 20.04 15.15 9.13
C THR A 136 20.03 14.18 7.96
N TRP A 137 20.16 14.74 6.76
CA TRP A 137 20.27 14.01 5.51
C TRP A 137 21.68 14.12 4.95
N LYS A 138 22.15 13.07 4.30
CA LYS A 138 23.40 13.06 3.52
C LYS A 138 23.17 12.37 2.18
N THR A 139 23.80 12.83 1.13
CA THR A 139 23.83 12.15 -0.17
C THR A 139 24.64 10.85 -0.06
N THR A 140 24.24 9.84 -0.86
CA THR A 140 24.98 8.59 -1.01
C THR A 140 25.15 8.28 -2.50
N GLY A 141 25.71 7.12 -2.86
CA GLY A 141 25.84 6.72 -4.25
C GLY A 141 24.51 6.75 -4.98
N SER A 142 24.53 7.03 -6.27
CA SER A 142 23.34 7.01 -7.14
C SER A 142 23.18 5.65 -7.81
N MET A 143 21.93 5.26 -8.10
CA MET A 143 21.60 4.17 -9.01
C MET A 143 22.22 4.43 -10.39
N THR A 144 22.37 3.39 -11.20
CA THR A 144 22.83 3.52 -12.59
C THR A 144 21.74 4.07 -13.50
N VAL A 145 20.47 3.82 -13.15
CA VAL A 145 19.30 4.22 -13.93
C VAL A 145 18.33 5.04 -13.07
N PRO A 146 17.83 6.19 -13.55
CA PRO A 146 16.73 6.90 -12.90
C PRO A 146 15.50 6.02 -12.78
N ARG A 147 14.80 6.09 -11.62
CA ARG A 147 13.60 5.27 -11.37
C ARG A 147 12.54 6.07 -10.61
N VAL A 148 11.30 5.90 -11.02
CA VAL A 148 10.11 6.40 -10.34
C VAL A 148 9.06 5.30 -10.27
N LEU A 149 8.28 5.22 -9.17
CA LEU A 149 7.30 4.14 -8.96
C LEU A 149 7.93 2.73 -9.02
N HIS A 150 9.15 2.59 -8.56
CA HIS A 150 9.88 1.33 -8.47
C HIS A 150 9.63 0.66 -7.12
N GLY A 151 9.87 -0.64 -7.05
CA GLY A 151 9.87 -1.40 -5.80
C GLY A 151 11.25 -1.37 -5.11
N ALA A 152 11.24 -1.36 -3.77
CA ALA A 152 12.45 -1.52 -2.97
C ALA A 152 12.18 -2.42 -1.76
N THR A 153 13.16 -3.24 -1.39
CA THR A 153 13.08 -4.08 -0.19
C THR A 153 14.47 -4.37 0.39
N LEU A 154 14.55 -4.43 1.73
CA LEU A 154 15.76 -4.82 2.43
C LEU A 154 15.93 -6.34 2.37
N LEU A 155 17.08 -6.80 1.90
CA LEU A 155 17.45 -8.21 1.84
C LEU A 155 18.06 -8.69 3.18
N PRO A 156 18.04 -10.01 3.47
CA PRO A 156 18.62 -10.56 4.70
C PRO A 156 20.12 -10.29 4.88
N ASN A 157 20.84 -10.06 3.78
CA ASN A 157 22.28 -9.71 3.82
C ASN A 157 22.54 -8.21 4.11
N GLY A 158 21.48 -7.42 4.38
CA GLY A 158 21.57 -6.01 4.66
C GLY A 158 21.63 -5.09 3.45
N GLN A 159 21.66 -5.60 2.23
CA GLN A 159 21.57 -4.80 1.01
C GLN A 159 20.10 -4.44 0.70
N VAL A 160 19.90 -3.33 -0.03
CA VAL A 160 18.56 -2.97 -0.53
C VAL A 160 18.46 -3.35 -2.01
N LEU A 161 17.49 -4.17 -2.34
CA LEU A 161 17.12 -4.49 -3.73
C LEU A 161 16.14 -3.46 -4.24
N VAL A 162 16.40 -2.92 -5.43
CA VAL A 162 15.53 -2.03 -6.18
C VAL A 162 15.26 -2.62 -7.56
N ALA A 163 14.01 -2.61 -8.01
CA ALA A 163 13.63 -3.12 -9.33
C ALA A 163 12.43 -2.38 -9.93
N GLY A 164 12.32 -2.36 -11.25
CA GLY A 164 11.24 -1.70 -11.99
C GLY A 164 11.33 -0.18 -11.96
N GLY A 165 10.20 0.45 -12.22
CA GLY A 165 10.04 1.90 -12.37
C GLY A 165 9.76 2.30 -13.83
N THR A 166 9.07 3.42 -14.04
CA THR A 166 8.55 3.82 -15.36
C THR A 166 9.61 4.04 -16.43
N ASP A 167 10.79 4.54 -16.04
CA ASP A 167 11.86 4.87 -16.98
C ASP A 167 13.01 3.85 -16.91
N ALA A 168 12.84 2.81 -16.09
CA ALA A 168 13.87 1.82 -15.86
C ALA A 168 13.91 0.80 -17.00
N THR A 169 15.11 0.31 -17.26
CA THR A 169 15.35 -0.94 -17.95
C THR A 169 14.86 -2.11 -17.09
N THR A 170 14.87 -3.31 -17.62
CA THR A 170 14.57 -4.54 -16.87
C THR A 170 15.56 -4.84 -15.75
N ASP A 171 16.66 -4.09 -15.63
CA ASP A 171 17.71 -4.32 -14.64
C ASP A 171 17.27 -3.96 -13.24
N ALA A 172 17.65 -4.80 -12.29
CA ALA A 172 17.56 -4.50 -10.86
C ALA A 172 18.92 -4.07 -10.31
N GLU A 173 18.90 -3.36 -9.18
CA GLU A 173 20.12 -2.86 -8.54
C GLU A 173 20.13 -3.18 -7.05
N LEU A 174 21.32 -3.36 -6.51
CA LEU A 174 21.57 -3.57 -5.09
C LEU A 174 22.34 -2.38 -4.53
N TYR A 175 21.83 -1.80 -3.45
CA TYR A 175 22.55 -0.84 -2.63
C TYR A 175 23.27 -1.55 -1.49
N ASP A 176 24.56 -1.28 -1.34
CA ASP A 176 25.38 -1.73 -0.20
C ASP A 176 25.52 -0.58 0.81
N PRO A 177 24.83 -0.62 1.97
CA PRO A 177 24.89 0.46 2.95
C PRO A 177 26.28 0.66 3.56
N SER A 178 27.13 -0.38 3.60
CA SER A 178 28.46 -0.30 4.18
C SER A 178 29.43 0.49 3.30
N LYS A 179 29.18 0.49 1.98
CA LYS A 179 30.00 1.18 0.98
C LYS A 179 29.35 2.44 0.44
N GLY A 180 28.04 2.57 0.59
CA GLY A 180 27.26 3.65 -0.04
C GLY A 180 27.21 3.55 -1.57
N THR A 181 27.29 2.33 -2.13
CA THR A 181 27.40 2.13 -3.58
C THR A 181 26.30 1.22 -4.12
N TRP A 182 25.99 1.40 -5.40
CA TRP A 182 25.02 0.59 -6.15
C TRP A 182 25.74 -0.35 -7.12
N THR A 183 25.16 -1.52 -7.34
CA THR A 183 25.61 -2.50 -8.33
C THR A 183 24.40 -3.11 -9.02
N THR A 184 24.52 -3.31 -10.34
CA THR A 184 23.50 -4.03 -11.09
C THR A 184 23.41 -5.49 -10.65
N THR A 185 22.21 -6.06 -10.73
CA THR A 185 21.95 -7.47 -10.43
C THR A 185 21.01 -8.05 -11.49
N GLY A 186 20.59 -9.31 -11.34
CA GLY A 186 19.78 -10.00 -12.35
C GLY A 186 18.61 -9.18 -12.87
N SER A 187 18.39 -9.20 -14.17
CA SER A 187 17.31 -8.46 -14.83
C SER A 187 15.94 -9.07 -14.52
N LEU A 188 14.94 -8.21 -14.35
CA LEU A 188 13.53 -8.54 -14.13
C LEU A 188 12.78 -8.35 -15.46
N PRO A 189 12.62 -9.40 -16.27
CA PRO A 189 12.08 -9.26 -17.63
C PRO A 189 10.59 -8.90 -17.63
N ASN A 190 10.20 -7.97 -18.50
CA ASN A 190 8.82 -7.56 -18.77
C ASN A 190 8.07 -6.89 -17.62
N PHE A 191 8.76 -6.42 -16.60
CA PHE A 191 8.16 -5.71 -15.47
C PHE A 191 8.55 -4.24 -15.50
N HIS A 192 7.57 -3.35 -15.59
CA HIS A 192 7.79 -1.90 -15.56
C HIS A 192 7.46 -1.32 -14.19
N LEU A 193 6.24 -1.51 -13.71
CA LEU A 193 5.82 -1.10 -12.38
C LEU A 193 5.87 -2.34 -11.46
N VAL A 194 6.49 -2.21 -10.28
CA VAL A 194 6.77 -3.39 -9.44
C VAL A 194 6.50 -3.10 -7.99
N ALA A 195 5.66 -3.94 -7.37
CA ALA A 195 5.65 -4.10 -5.93
C ALA A 195 6.69 -5.17 -5.53
N LEU A 196 7.62 -4.82 -4.64
CA LEU A 196 8.58 -5.76 -4.05
C LEU A 196 8.20 -6.07 -2.61
N ALA A 197 8.17 -7.34 -2.27
CA ALA A 197 7.94 -7.81 -0.91
C ALA A 197 8.98 -8.84 -0.49
N MET A 198 9.51 -8.68 0.73
CA MET A 198 10.38 -9.68 1.35
C MET A 198 9.54 -10.82 1.93
N LEU A 199 9.90 -12.05 1.60
CA LEU A 199 9.30 -13.27 2.12
C LEU A 199 10.10 -13.81 3.32
N GLN A 200 9.44 -14.59 4.18
CA GLN A 200 10.11 -15.18 5.36
C GLN A 200 11.25 -16.15 5.00
N ASN A 201 11.23 -16.72 3.79
CA ASN A 201 12.28 -17.63 3.31
C ASN A 201 13.52 -16.88 2.78
N GLY A 202 13.60 -15.56 2.93
CA GLY A 202 14.74 -14.73 2.52
C GLY A 202 14.79 -14.37 1.04
N ARG A 203 13.76 -14.73 0.26
CA ARG A 203 13.62 -14.29 -1.15
C ARG A 203 12.74 -13.05 -1.24
N ALA A 204 12.97 -12.21 -2.23
CA ALA A 204 12.06 -11.11 -2.55
C ALA A 204 11.12 -11.53 -3.68
N LEU A 205 9.82 -11.23 -3.54
CA LEU A 205 8.82 -11.42 -4.57
C LEU A 205 8.54 -10.10 -5.26
N ALA A 206 8.66 -10.06 -6.59
CA ALA A 206 8.20 -8.99 -7.44
C ALA A 206 6.83 -9.35 -8.04
N VAL A 207 5.89 -8.42 -7.96
CA VAL A 207 4.56 -8.49 -8.58
C VAL A 207 4.45 -7.36 -9.57
N ASP A 208 4.04 -7.67 -10.81
CA ASP A 208 3.82 -6.68 -11.86
C ASP A 208 2.54 -5.88 -11.62
N GLU A 209 2.64 -4.56 -11.75
CA GLU A 209 1.50 -3.62 -11.64
C GLU A 209 0.98 -3.16 -13.01
N SER A 210 1.43 -3.75 -14.11
CA SER A 210 1.19 -3.21 -15.46
C SER A 210 -0.20 -3.49 -16.03
N ASP A 211 -1.09 -4.18 -15.32
CA ASP A 211 -2.50 -4.44 -15.72
C ASP A 211 -2.67 -5.12 -17.10
N SER A 212 -1.59 -5.51 -17.78
CA SER A 212 -1.63 -5.94 -19.18
C SER A 212 -1.61 -7.45 -19.39
N SER A 213 -1.27 -8.23 -18.36
CA SER A 213 -1.15 -9.69 -18.48
C SER A 213 -1.22 -10.41 -17.13
N TYR A 214 -1.69 -11.64 -17.15
CA TYR A 214 -1.57 -12.59 -16.04
C TYR A 214 -0.12 -13.09 -15.96
N THR A 215 0.83 -12.22 -15.59
CA THR A 215 2.23 -12.59 -15.49
C THR A 215 2.51 -13.30 -14.18
N PRO A 216 3.35 -14.37 -14.18
CA PRO A 216 3.82 -14.95 -12.93
C PRO A 216 4.64 -13.92 -12.14
N GLY A 217 4.49 -13.90 -10.81
CA GLY A 217 5.42 -13.17 -9.96
C GLY A 217 6.86 -13.66 -10.16
N GLN A 218 7.83 -12.86 -9.80
CA GLN A 218 9.25 -13.21 -9.93
C GLN A 218 9.91 -13.24 -8.55
N LEU A 219 10.60 -14.32 -8.25
CA LEU A 219 11.34 -14.52 -7.00
C LEU A 219 12.82 -14.21 -7.19
N TYR A 220 13.33 -13.25 -6.45
CA TYR A 220 14.74 -12.92 -6.42
C TYR A 220 15.50 -13.74 -5.38
N ASP A 221 16.56 -14.40 -5.82
CA ASP A 221 17.52 -15.09 -4.96
C ASP A 221 18.79 -14.24 -4.84
N SER A 222 19.04 -13.69 -3.67
CA SER A 222 20.18 -12.79 -3.44
C SER A 222 21.53 -13.51 -3.50
N SER A 223 21.56 -14.82 -3.23
CA SER A 223 22.79 -15.62 -3.29
C SER A 223 23.23 -15.92 -4.74
N ARG A 224 22.25 -16.10 -5.63
CA ARG A 224 22.48 -16.35 -7.06
C ARG A 224 22.37 -15.09 -7.91
N ARG A 225 21.81 -14.01 -7.36
CA ARG A 225 21.50 -12.75 -8.07
C ARG A 225 20.61 -13.00 -9.30
N GLN A 226 19.62 -13.87 -9.15
CA GLN A 226 18.76 -14.31 -10.26
C GLN A 226 17.29 -14.23 -9.86
N TRP A 227 16.46 -13.98 -10.88
CA TRP A 227 15.01 -14.08 -10.79
C TRP A 227 14.51 -15.41 -11.33
N THR A 228 13.51 -15.97 -10.70
CA THR A 228 12.83 -17.18 -11.12
C THR A 228 11.32 -16.97 -11.03
N PRO A 229 10.54 -17.41 -12.05
CA PRO A 229 9.10 -17.22 -12.02
C PRO A 229 8.44 -18.08 -10.93
N THR A 230 7.34 -17.55 -10.39
CA THR A 230 6.37 -18.33 -9.62
C THR A 230 5.47 -19.12 -10.57
N THR A 231 4.53 -19.89 -10.04
CA THR A 231 3.35 -20.28 -10.81
C THR A 231 2.54 -19.05 -11.21
N GLN A 232 1.61 -19.20 -12.15
CA GLN A 232 0.82 -18.10 -12.66
C GLN A 232 -0.15 -17.56 -11.61
N MET A 233 -0.29 -16.22 -11.54
CA MET A 233 -1.30 -15.53 -10.74
C MET A 233 -2.69 -15.68 -11.37
N TYR A 234 -3.74 -15.54 -10.56
CA TYR A 234 -5.13 -15.61 -11.01
C TYR A 234 -5.66 -14.28 -11.55
N TYR A 235 -5.04 -13.17 -11.15
CA TYR A 235 -5.48 -11.82 -11.51
C TYR A 235 -4.31 -11.02 -12.09
N SER A 236 -4.63 -10.11 -13.01
CA SER A 236 -3.75 -8.99 -13.30
C SER A 236 -3.93 -7.94 -12.20
N HIS A 237 -2.86 -7.31 -11.80
CA HIS A 237 -2.86 -6.36 -10.69
C HIS A 237 -2.50 -4.95 -11.19
N ALA A 238 -3.12 -3.95 -10.58
CA ALA A 238 -2.78 -2.55 -10.77
C ALA A 238 -2.76 -1.87 -9.39
N SER A 239 -1.80 -0.96 -9.17
CA SER A 239 -1.61 -0.28 -7.89
C SER A 239 -1.51 -1.26 -6.71
N VAL A 240 -0.56 -2.15 -6.79
CA VAL A 240 -0.39 -3.30 -5.88
C VAL A 240 -0.02 -2.84 -4.47
N SER A 241 -0.70 -3.40 -3.49
CA SER A 241 -0.28 -3.39 -2.09
C SER A 241 -0.09 -4.82 -1.59
N THR A 242 0.90 -5.02 -0.75
CA THR A 242 1.25 -6.34 -0.22
C THR A 242 1.27 -6.34 1.30
N ALA A 243 0.95 -7.49 1.90
CA ALA A 243 1.11 -7.72 3.33
C ALA A 243 1.60 -9.14 3.60
N LEU A 244 2.73 -9.26 4.27
CA LEU A 244 3.24 -10.56 4.72
C LEU A 244 2.43 -11.02 5.93
N LEU A 245 1.75 -12.16 5.79
CA LEU A 245 0.90 -12.76 6.82
C LEU A 245 1.72 -13.51 7.86
N THR A 246 1.14 -13.71 9.04
CA THR A 246 1.81 -14.44 10.14
C THR A 246 2.12 -15.91 9.82
N ASN A 247 1.37 -16.51 8.88
CA ASN A 247 1.61 -17.87 8.37
C ASN A 247 2.68 -17.96 7.27
N GLY A 248 3.33 -16.84 6.94
CA GLY A 248 4.38 -16.77 5.92
C GLY A 248 3.88 -16.58 4.48
N ASN A 249 2.57 -16.61 4.24
CA ASN A 249 2.03 -16.26 2.92
C ASN A 249 2.07 -14.75 2.69
N LEU A 250 2.23 -14.32 1.45
CA LEU A 250 2.13 -12.91 1.07
C LEU A 250 0.75 -12.63 0.47
N LEU A 251 -0.03 -11.79 1.12
CA LEU A 251 -1.27 -11.25 0.55
C LEU A 251 -0.90 -10.16 -0.47
N VAL A 252 -1.48 -10.27 -1.67
CA VAL A 252 -1.34 -9.32 -2.77
C VAL A 252 -2.72 -8.78 -3.10
N TYR A 253 -2.85 -7.47 -3.09
CA TYR A 253 -4.09 -6.74 -3.35
C TYR A 253 -3.83 -5.61 -4.34
N GLY A 254 -4.73 -5.44 -5.28
CA GLY A 254 -4.71 -4.38 -6.27
C GLY A 254 -5.49 -4.85 -7.48
N ASN A 255 -6.61 -4.19 -7.81
CA ASN A 255 -7.46 -4.66 -8.91
C ASN A 255 -8.18 -3.51 -9.58
N LYS A 256 -8.28 -3.60 -10.90
CA LYS A 256 -9.05 -2.71 -11.77
C LYS A 256 -10.57 -2.93 -11.70
N PHE A 257 -11.03 -4.02 -11.10
CA PHE A 257 -12.45 -4.41 -11.09
C PHE A 257 -13.12 -4.13 -9.76
N SER A 258 -14.42 -3.91 -9.78
CA SER A 258 -15.24 -3.46 -8.64
C SER A 258 -15.42 -4.47 -7.48
N CYS A 259 -14.61 -5.51 -7.39
CA CYS A 259 -14.70 -6.52 -6.34
C CYS A 259 -13.34 -6.67 -5.66
N TYR A 260 -13.33 -6.96 -4.35
CA TYR A 260 -12.09 -7.37 -3.68
C TYR A 260 -11.55 -8.62 -4.37
N ALA A 261 -10.52 -8.47 -5.16
CA ALA A 261 -9.79 -9.56 -5.77
C ALA A 261 -8.37 -9.50 -5.22
N ALA A 262 -8.15 -10.21 -4.13
CA ALA A 262 -6.84 -10.45 -3.59
C ALA A 262 -6.48 -11.91 -3.79
N GLU A 263 -5.21 -12.15 -3.87
CA GLU A 263 -4.66 -13.49 -3.85
C GLU A 263 -3.48 -13.54 -2.89
N PHE A 264 -3.15 -14.71 -2.44
CA PHE A 264 -1.99 -14.90 -1.60
C PHE A 264 -1.03 -15.91 -2.23
N TYR A 265 0.25 -15.58 -2.11
CA TYR A 265 1.33 -16.44 -2.52
C TYR A 265 1.82 -17.29 -1.35
N ASN A 266 1.90 -18.60 -1.54
CA ASN A 266 2.51 -19.53 -0.59
C ASN A 266 3.95 -19.82 -1.03
N PRO A 267 4.98 -19.29 -0.32
CA PRO A 267 6.36 -19.46 -0.73
C PRO A 267 6.91 -20.88 -0.54
N SER A 268 6.29 -21.71 0.32
CA SER A 268 6.71 -23.09 0.54
C SER A 268 6.25 -24.02 -0.56
N ALA A 269 5.06 -23.77 -1.11
CA ALA A 269 4.48 -24.58 -2.18
C ALA A 269 4.74 -23.99 -3.59
N ASN A 270 5.21 -22.74 -3.68
CA ASN A 270 5.28 -21.95 -4.90
C ASN A 270 3.92 -21.88 -5.63
N THR A 271 2.85 -21.61 -4.89
CA THR A 271 1.49 -21.57 -5.45
C THR A 271 0.77 -20.28 -5.06
N TRP A 272 -0.18 -19.87 -5.92
CA TRP A 272 -1.11 -18.80 -5.66
C TRP A 272 -2.49 -19.35 -5.28
N ALA A 273 -3.22 -18.66 -4.43
CA ALA A 273 -4.61 -18.96 -4.10
C ALA A 273 -5.41 -17.67 -3.91
N ARG A 274 -6.69 -17.71 -4.24
CA ARG A 274 -7.58 -16.56 -4.19
C ARG A 274 -8.19 -16.37 -2.80
N THR A 275 -8.38 -15.12 -2.39
CA THR A 275 -9.27 -14.82 -1.27
C THR A 275 -10.73 -14.96 -1.71
N GLN A 276 -11.66 -15.03 -0.74
CA GLN A 276 -13.08 -14.93 -1.07
C GLN A 276 -13.36 -13.54 -1.70
N ARG A 277 -14.11 -13.55 -2.81
CA ARG A 277 -14.52 -12.31 -3.49
C ARG A 277 -15.64 -11.64 -2.70
N GLN A 278 -15.51 -10.33 -2.50
CA GLN A 278 -16.57 -9.51 -1.96
C GLN A 278 -16.75 -8.28 -2.86
N CYS A 279 -17.99 -8.13 -3.40
CA CYS A 279 -18.27 -7.12 -4.42
C CYS A 279 -19.11 -5.96 -3.91
N SER A 280 -19.65 -6.02 -2.69
CA SER A 280 -20.41 -4.92 -2.08
C SER A 280 -19.46 -3.95 -1.39
N ASN A 281 -19.53 -2.66 -1.71
CA ASN A 281 -18.69 -1.59 -1.15
C ASN A 281 -17.18 -1.80 -1.30
N ALA A 282 -16.78 -2.47 -2.38
CA ALA A 282 -15.39 -2.84 -2.61
C ALA A 282 -14.50 -1.61 -2.75
N ILE A 283 -13.35 -1.66 -2.11
CA ILE A 283 -12.23 -0.76 -2.34
C ILE A 283 -11.45 -1.36 -3.52
N SER A 284 -11.07 -0.56 -4.51
CA SER A 284 -10.28 -1.06 -5.65
C SER A 284 -8.78 -0.91 -5.40
N TYR A 285 -8.38 0.18 -4.75
CA TYR A 285 -7.00 0.48 -4.42
C TYR A 285 -6.90 0.98 -2.99
N GLY A 286 -5.82 0.64 -2.32
CA GLY A 286 -5.51 1.15 -1.01
C GLY A 286 -4.31 0.43 -0.39
N PRO A 287 -3.62 1.09 0.53
CA PRO A 287 -2.51 0.47 1.25
C PRO A 287 -2.99 -0.63 2.20
N LEU A 288 -2.18 -1.68 2.31
CA LEU A 288 -2.36 -2.79 3.25
C LEU A 288 -1.43 -2.66 4.45
N THR A 289 -1.89 -3.09 5.60
CA THR A 289 -1.02 -3.25 6.79
C THR A 289 -1.45 -4.43 7.65
N LEU A 290 -0.48 -5.27 8.06
CA LEU A 290 -0.71 -6.37 8.99
C LEU A 290 -0.86 -5.82 10.42
N LEU A 291 -1.98 -6.16 11.07
CA LEU A 291 -2.27 -5.78 12.44
C LEU A 291 -1.65 -6.77 13.45
N GLY A 292 -1.57 -6.37 14.73
CA GLY A 292 -1.16 -7.24 15.82
C GLY A 292 -2.08 -8.43 16.05
N THR A 293 -3.32 -8.34 15.60
CA THR A 293 -4.33 -9.41 15.65
C THR A 293 -4.13 -10.49 14.59
N GLY A 294 -3.18 -10.31 13.67
CA GLY A 294 -2.98 -11.20 12.52
C GLY A 294 -3.90 -10.90 11.33
N LYS A 295 -4.87 -9.99 11.47
CA LYS A 295 -5.69 -9.50 10.35
C LYS A 295 -4.95 -8.45 9.55
N VAL A 296 -5.36 -8.23 8.30
CA VAL A 296 -4.79 -7.18 7.45
C VAL A 296 -5.81 -6.06 7.26
N LEU A 297 -5.42 -4.85 7.61
CA LEU A 297 -6.20 -3.65 7.35
C LEU A 297 -5.93 -3.18 5.90
N LEU A 298 -7.01 -2.99 5.15
CA LEU A 298 -7.05 -2.26 3.89
C LEU A 298 -7.72 -0.92 4.14
N ALA A 299 -7.02 0.17 3.94
CA ALA A 299 -7.61 1.51 4.00
C ALA A 299 -7.95 1.99 2.59
N GLY A 300 -9.16 2.53 2.42
CA GLY A 300 -9.65 2.94 1.13
C GLY A 300 -8.92 4.14 0.56
N ASN A 301 -8.63 4.08 -0.73
CA ASN A 301 -8.11 5.18 -1.53
C ASN A 301 -9.10 5.48 -2.65
N ALA A 302 -9.50 4.46 -3.42
CA ALA A 302 -10.46 4.63 -4.48
C ALA A 302 -11.30 3.36 -4.73
N ILE A 303 -12.49 3.58 -5.28
CA ILE A 303 -13.31 2.54 -5.93
C ILE A 303 -13.34 2.80 -7.43
N MET A 304 -13.31 1.74 -8.22
CA MET A 304 -13.46 1.82 -9.68
C MET A 304 -14.90 1.49 -10.08
N TYR A 305 -15.54 2.37 -10.84
CA TYR A 305 -16.88 2.15 -11.39
C TYR A 305 -16.98 2.74 -12.80
N GLY A 306 -17.38 1.91 -13.77
CA GLY A 306 -17.50 2.34 -15.18
C GLY A 306 -16.21 2.91 -15.78
N GLY A 307 -15.02 2.39 -15.37
CA GLY A 307 -13.71 2.88 -15.82
C GLY A 307 -13.25 4.20 -15.20
N LYS A 308 -13.99 4.73 -14.20
CA LYS A 308 -13.63 5.95 -13.46
C LYS A 308 -13.24 5.62 -12.03
N SER A 309 -12.30 6.37 -11.48
CA SER A 309 -11.85 6.27 -10.09
C SER A 309 -12.61 7.27 -9.23
N PHE A 310 -13.14 6.81 -8.09
CA PHE A 310 -13.85 7.65 -7.11
C PHE A 310 -13.17 7.47 -5.75
N PRO A 311 -12.81 8.55 -5.07
CA PRO A 311 -12.25 8.48 -3.72
C PRO A 311 -13.21 7.76 -2.74
N THR A 312 -12.66 6.97 -1.81
CA THR A 312 -13.46 6.28 -0.78
C THR A 312 -12.78 6.35 0.58
N THR A 313 -13.59 6.46 1.62
CA THR A 313 -13.17 6.38 3.03
C THR A 313 -13.35 4.97 3.60
N ASN A 314 -13.95 4.05 2.85
CA ASN A 314 -14.19 2.69 3.32
C ASN A 314 -12.90 1.99 3.70
N CYS A 315 -12.94 1.22 4.78
CA CYS A 315 -11.84 0.35 5.20
C CYS A 315 -12.37 -1.07 5.42
N ALA A 316 -11.49 -2.04 5.23
CA ALA A 316 -11.83 -3.44 5.40
C ALA A 316 -10.71 -4.21 6.12
N LEU A 317 -11.10 -5.28 6.78
CA LEU A 317 -10.20 -6.24 7.40
C LEU A 317 -10.25 -7.56 6.65
N TYR A 318 -9.10 -8.05 6.25
CA TYR A 318 -8.92 -9.43 5.80
C TYR A 318 -8.54 -10.31 6.98
N ASP A 319 -9.28 -11.39 7.16
CA ASP A 319 -8.98 -12.41 8.15
C ASP A 319 -8.41 -13.66 7.46
N PRO A 320 -7.11 -13.95 7.62
CA PRO A 320 -6.49 -15.10 6.99
C PRO A 320 -7.03 -16.45 7.50
N SER A 321 -7.58 -16.51 8.71
CA SER A 321 -8.10 -17.75 9.31
C SER A 321 -9.41 -18.21 8.68
N THR A 322 -10.23 -17.26 8.24
CA THR A 322 -11.53 -17.52 7.58
C THR A 322 -11.49 -17.25 6.08
N ASN A 323 -10.36 -16.74 5.57
CA ASN A 323 -10.20 -16.30 4.18
C ASN A 323 -11.28 -15.29 3.75
N SER A 324 -11.69 -14.38 4.63
CA SER A 324 -12.80 -13.47 4.38
C SER A 324 -12.47 -12.01 4.65
N TRP A 325 -13.20 -11.11 3.98
CA TRP A 325 -13.14 -9.67 4.17
C TRP A 325 -14.35 -9.19 4.94
N THR A 326 -14.16 -8.26 5.88
CA THR A 326 -15.22 -7.58 6.62
C THR A 326 -14.98 -6.08 6.62
N LEU A 327 -16.05 -5.29 6.54
CA LEU A 327 -15.91 -3.84 6.71
C LEU A 327 -15.51 -3.50 8.15
N THR A 328 -14.76 -2.42 8.31
CA THR A 328 -14.40 -1.83 9.61
C THR A 328 -14.71 -0.35 9.62
N GLY A 329 -14.33 0.38 10.67
CA GLY A 329 -14.51 1.84 10.73
C GLY A 329 -13.93 2.52 9.49
N SER A 330 -14.57 3.58 9.01
CA SER A 330 -14.13 4.33 7.83
C SER A 330 -13.25 5.50 8.23
N LEU A 331 -12.29 5.85 7.36
CA LEU A 331 -11.55 7.11 7.42
C LEU A 331 -12.52 8.30 7.35
N LYS A 332 -12.14 9.43 7.90
CA LYS A 332 -12.92 10.67 7.81
C LYS A 332 -12.72 11.38 6.47
N GLN A 333 -11.54 11.22 5.88
CA GLN A 333 -11.22 11.78 4.58
C GLN A 333 -10.72 10.72 3.61
N ALA A 334 -11.25 10.77 2.39
CA ALA A 334 -10.72 9.99 1.29
C ALA A 334 -9.52 10.71 0.70
N ALA A 335 -8.32 10.17 0.91
CA ALA A 335 -7.08 10.74 0.40
C ALA A 335 -6.09 9.62 0.02
N HIS A 336 -5.15 9.95 -0.85
CA HIS A 336 -3.98 9.11 -1.06
C HIS A 336 -3.11 9.14 0.19
N HIS A 337 -3.10 8.05 0.95
CA HIS A 337 -2.40 7.98 2.23
C HIS A 337 -1.48 6.76 2.30
N THR A 338 -0.52 6.86 3.21
CA THR A 338 0.33 5.75 3.63
C THR A 338 -0.23 5.14 4.90
N LEU A 339 -0.02 3.84 5.12
CA LEU A 339 -0.31 3.18 6.39
C LEU A 339 0.99 2.75 7.07
N THR A 340 1.13 3.12 8.33
CA THR A 340 2.27 2.72 9.16
C THR A 340 1.76 2.13 10.47
N ARG A 341 2.04 0.83 10.69
CA ARG A 341 1.76 0.20 11.98
C ARG A 341 2.75 0.71 13.02
N LEU A 342 2.23 1.23 14.12
CA LEU A 342 2.98 1.74 15.25
C LEU A 342 3.35 0.62 16.25
N LEU A 343 4.32 0.91 17.13
CA LEU A 343 4.75 -0.05 18.17
C LEU A 343 3.65 -0.35 19.21
N ASN A 344 2.72 0.56 19.42
CA ASN A 344 1.55 0.37 20.31
C ASN A 344 0.41 -0.45 19.67
N GLY A 345 0.58 -0.91 18.43
CA GLY A 345 -0.39 -1.71 17.68
C GLY A 345 -1.41 -0.92 16.88
N GLN A 346 -1.51 0.39 17.06
CA GLN A 346 -2.32 1.27 16.21
C GLN A 346 -1.72 1.38 14.81
N VAL A 347 -2.51 1.89 13.86
CA VAL A 347 -2.04 2.20 12.50
C VAL A 347 -2.22 3.68 12.24
N LEU A 348 -1.14 4.35 11.88
CA LEU A 348 -1.15 5.73 11.42
C LEU A 348 -1.42 5.76 9.90
N ALA A 349 -2.49 6.45 9.50
CA ALA A 349 -2.74 6.85 8.12
C ALA A 349 -2.30 8.30 7.93
N VAL A 350 -1.51 8.58 6.90
CA VAL A 350 -1.04 9.94 6.58
C VAL A 350 -1.31 10.26 5.12
N GLY A 351 -2.02 11.32 4.89
CA GLY A 351 -2.29 11.93 3.60
C GLY A 351 -2.15 13.45 3.72
N THR A 352 -3.20 14.18 3.35
CA THR A 352 -3.30 15.63 3.61
C THR A 352 -3.52 15.95 5.09
N ASP A 353 -4.04 15.00 5.82
CA ASP A 353 -4.21 14.98 7.28
C ASP A 353 -3.67 13.66 7.84
N ALA A 354 -3.92 13.38 9.11
CA ALA A 354 -3.53 12.12 9.73
C ALA A 354 -4.59 11.57 10.68
N GLU A 355 -4.77 10.26 10.61
CA GLU A 355 -5.72 9.51 11.44
C GLU A 355 -5.06 8.27 12.05
N LEU A 356 -5.52 7.86 13.22
CA LEU A 356 -5.11 6.64 13.91
C LEU A 356 -6.24 5.60 13.86
N TYR A 357 -5.93 4.42 13.39
CA TYR A 357 -6.78 3.24 13.50
C TYR A 357 -6.43 2.47 14.77
N THR A 358 -7.44 2.19 15.59
CA THR A 358 -7.34 1.30 16.74
C THR A 358 -8.11 0.02 16.40
N PRO A 359 -7.42 -1.14 16.31
CA PRO A 359 -8.02 -2.43 15.95
C PRO A 359 -9.06 -2.93 16.93
#